data_26003e76dfcd2db75468734fc4b42b0a
#
_entry.id   26003e76dfcd2db75468734fc4b42b0a
#
_cell.length_a   1.000
_cell.length_b   1.000
_cell.length_c   1.000
_cell.angle_alpha   90.00
_cell.angle_beta   90.00
_cell.angle_gamma   90.00
#
_symmetry.space_group_name_H-M   'P 1'
#
loop_
_entity.id
_entity.type
_entity.pdbx_description
1 polymer ?
#
loop_
_entity_poly.entity_id
_entity_poly.type
_entity_poly.pdbx_seq_one_letter_code
_entity_poly.pdbx_strand_id
1 'polypeptide(L)'
;MIELPASPDAFSNATWAQIAPYFDALAEAPLTRDNAEEWLAVWSRLEELVGEAGTLAMTAYTGDTSDPTRETAYLRFSTEIFPQMDEQQVRLARRLLDVGYSPPDLEVLLREFRSDAEIFREESVPLFAELEELSANYQKVVGGLSVEWEGERKTIPQLQPLMKSQDRAVRERAFRAGASAYVERRDELGTVFD
;
A
#
# COMPACT_ATOMS: atom_id res chain seq x y z
N MET A 1 9.42 28.18 -1.55
CA MET A 1 9.19 26.88 -0.87
C MET A 1 7.72 26.55 -1.01
N ILE A 2 7.38 25.29 -1.27
CA ILE A 2 5.99 24.82 -1.43
C ILE A 2 5.36 24.74 -0.05
N GLU A 3 4.16 25.30 0.12
CA GLU A 3 3.39 25.15 1.34
C GLU A 3 2.61 23.82 1.28
N LEU A 4 2.96 22.89 2.16
CA LEU A 4 2.30 21.59 2.27
C LEU A 4 1.13 21.66 3.26
N PRO A 5 0.10 20.81 3.10
CA PRO A 5 -0.96 20.65 4.10
C PRO A 5 -0.40 20.28 5.48
N ALA A 6 -1.12 20.66 6.52
CA ALA A 6 -0.70 20.40 7.90
C ALA A 6 -0.88 18.92 8.30
N SER A 7 -1.85 18.22 7.71
CA SER A 7 -2.18 16.83 8.06
C SER A 7 -2.52 16.00 6.83
N PRO A 8 -2.41 14.65 6.92
CA PRO A 8 -2.79 13.71 5.86
C PRO A 8 -4.28 13.77 5.49
N ASP A 9 -5.14 14.31 6.35
CA ASP A 9 -6.57 14.46 6.10
C ASP A 9 -6.86 15.24 4.81
N ALA A 10 -5.98 16.19 4.45
CA ALA A 10 -6.09 16.95 3.21
C ALA A 10 -6.05 16.06 1.95
N PHE A 11 -5.42 14.88 2.05
CA PHE A 11 -5.30 13.93 0.94
C PHE A 11 -6.26 12.75 1.03
N SER A 12 -6.99 12.57 2.14
CA SER A 12 -7.88 11.42 2.36
C SER A 12 -8.93 11.22 1.24
N ASN A 13 -9.38 12.31 0.61
CA ASN A 13 -10.33 12.26 -0.51
C ASN A 13 -9.77 12.91 -1.79
N ALA A 14 -8.49 13.24 -1.82
CA ALA A 14 -7.87 13.87 -2.97
C ALA A 14 -7.76 12.90 -4.16
N THR A 15 -7.92 13.40 -5.36
CA THR A 15 -7.56 12.71 -6.61
C THR A 15 -6.10 13.00 -6.94
N TRP A 16 -5.52 12.21 -7.86
CA TRP A 16 -4.18 12.50 -8.34
C TRP A 16 -4.02 13.93 -8.89
N ALA A 17 -5.00 14.42 -9.63
CA ALA A 17 -4.98 15.79 -10.15
C ALA A 17 -4.86 16.89 -9.08
N GLN A 18 -5.26 16.59 -7.83
CA GLN A 18 -5.11 17.51 -6.70
C GLN A 18 -3.77 17.34 -5.96
N ILE A 19 -3.15 16.17 -6.07
CA ILE A 19 -1.85 15.83 -5.47
C ILE A 19 -0.69 16.20 -6.40
N ALA A 20 -0.80 15.93 -7.70
CA ALA A 20 0.24 16.14 -8.70
C ALA A 20 0.89 17.53 -8.65
N PRO A 21 0.17 18.66 -8.44
CA PRO A 21 0.78 19.98 -8.38
C PRO A 21 1.88 20.15 -7.31
N TYR A 22 1.84 19.38 -6.23
CA TYR A 22 2.90 19.41 -5.21
C TYR A 22 4.17 18.76 -5.72
N PHE A 23 4.06 17.63 -6.41
CA PHE A 23 5.20 16.93 -7.05
C PHE A 23 5.77 17.75 -8.20
N ASP A 24 4.92 18.35 -9.04
CA ASP A 24 5.36 19.22 -10.14
C ASP A 24 6.11 20.43 -9.62
N ALA A 25 5.62 21.08 -8.57
CA ALA A 25 6.30 22.21 -7.96
C ALA A 25 7.66 21.83 -7.37
N LEU A 26 7.82 20.63 -6.79
CA LEU A 26 9.13 20.08 -6.38
C LEU A 26 10.02 19.80 -7.58
N ALA A 27 9.46 19.24 -8.65
CA ALA A 27 10.20 18.95 -9.88
C ALA A 27 10.67 20.23 -10.62
N GLU A 28 9.99 21.34 -10.48
CA GLU A 28 10.33 22.61 -11.11
C GLU A 28 11.20 23.51 -10.20
N ALA A 29 11.17 23.29 -8.88
CA ALA A 29 11.93 24.10 -7.94
C ALA A 29 13.45 24.04 -8.24
N PRO A 30 14.19 25.16 -8.11
CA PRO A 30 15.65 25.14 -8.22
C PRO A 30 16.28 24.16 -7.23
N LEU A 31 17.10 23.25 -7.73
CA LEU A 31 17.80 22.24 -6.91
C LEU A 31 19.30 22.35 -7.14
N THR A 32 20.04 22.53 -6.07
CA THR A 32 21.49 22.60 -6.01
C THR A 32 21.98 21.78 -4.82
N ARG A 33 23.30 21.56 -4.71
CA ARG A 33 23.87 20.89 -3.53
C ARG A 33 23.58 21.61 -2.23
N ASP A 34 23.54 22.96 -2.27
CA ASP A 34 23.40 23.79 -1.08
C ASP A 34 22.00 23.77 -0.49
N ASN A 35 20.98 23.54 -1.30
CA ASN A 35 19.57 23.47 -0.86
C ASN A 35 18.98 22.05 -0.92
N ALA A 36 19.77 21.04 -1.27
CA ALA A 36 19.29 19.67 -1.47
C ALA A 36 18.69 19.05 -0.20
N GLU A 37 19.25 19.34 0.97
CA GLU A 37 18.74 18.86 2.25
C GLU A 37 17.32 19.40 2.52
N GLU A 38 17.15 20.71 2.36
CA GLU A 38 15.85 21.36 2.57
C GLU A 38 14.82 20.90 1.53
N TRP A 39 15.23 20.76 0.27
CA TRP A 39 14.40 20.24 -0.80
C TRP A 39 13.96 18.80 -0.53
N LEU A 40 14.87 17.93 -0.08
CA LEU A 40 14.60 16.55 0.28
C LEU A 40 13.65 16.47 1.49
N ALA A 41 13.78 17.35 2.47
CA ALA A 41 12.87 17.40 3.61
C ALA A 41 11.43 17.74 3.20
N VAL A 42 11.24 18.66 2.24
CA VAL A 42 9.90 18.97 1.69
C VAL A 42 9.34 17.78 0.92
N TRP A 43 10.14 17.11 0.10
CA TRP A 43 9.73 15.90 -0.61
C TRP A 43 9.35 14.80 0.37
N SER A 44 10.21 14.49 1.35
CA SER A 44 9.91 13.49 2.40
C SER A 44 8.62 13.78 3.14
N ARG A 45 8.36 15.07 3.45
CA ARG A 45 7.11 15.46 4.12
C ARG A 45 5.87 15.26 3.23
N LEU A 46 5.98 15.52 1.94
CA LEU A 46 4.88 15.26 0.98
C LEU A 46 4.58 13.76 0.89
N GLU A 47 5.61 12.92 0.74
CA GLU A 47 5.49 11.46 0.72
C GLU A 47 4.85 10.92 2.01
N GLU A 48 5.28 11.43 3.16
CA GLU A 48 4.71 11.07 4.46
C GLU A 48 3.20 11.38 4.51
N LEU A 49 2.78 12.58 4.11
CA LEU A 49 1.38 13.00 4.17
C LEU A 49 0.48 12.18 3.25
N VAL A 50 0.90 11.93 2.01
CA VAL A 50 0.11 11.13 1.05
C VAL A 50 0.13 9.66 1.42
N GLY A 51 1.29 9.13 1.82
CA GLY A 51 1.48 7.74 2.25
C GLY A 51 0.67 7.41 3.51
N GLU A 52 0.62 8.33 4.49
CA GLU A 52 -0.20 8.17 5.70
C GLU A 52 -1.70 8.13 5.36
N ALA A 53 -2.17 9.03 4.48
CA ALA A 53 -3.56 9.03 4.02
C ALA A 53 -3.94 7.68 3.36
N GLY A 54 -3.07 7.12 2.52
CA GLY A 54 -3.27 5.80 1.90
C GLY A 54 -3.21 4.65 2.90
N THR A 55 -2.30 4.71 3.88
CA THR A 55 -2.20 3.72 4.95
C THR A 55 -3.46 3.70 5.82
N LEU A 56 -4.03 4.87 6.12
CA LEU A 56 -5.30 4.97 6.85
C LEU A 56 -6.46 4.36 6.03
N ALA A 57 -6.52 4.61 4.72
CA ALA A 57 -7.53 4.01 3.85
C ALA A 57 -7.40 2.47 3.81
N MET A 58 -6.18 1.94 3.65
CA MET A 58 -5.89 0.50 3.70
C MET A 58 -6.28 -0.11 5.05
N THR A 59 -5.94 0.54 6.16
CA THR A 59 -6.25 0.06 7.51
C THR A 59 -7.76 0.00 7.74
N ALA A 60 -8.49 1.04 7.28
CA ALA A 60 -9.95 1.06 7.37
C ALA A 60 -10.58 -0.08 6.54
N TYR A 61 -10.11 -0.30 5.32
CA TYR A 61 -10.58 -1.39 4.45
C TYR A 61 -10.30 -2.76 5.03
N THR A 62 -9.07 -3.03 5.48
CA THR A 62 -8.71 -4.33 6.07
C THR A 62 -9.40 -4.62 7.38
N GLY A 63 -9.85 -3.59 8.10
CA GLY A 63 -10.68 -3.70 9.31
C GLY A 63 -12.12 -4.14 9.01
N ASP A 64 -12.65 -3.79 7.82
CA ASP A 64 -13.98 -4.22 7.34
C ASP A 64 -14.00 -4.25 5.81
N THR A 65 -13.68 -5.40 5.25
CA THR A 65 -13.64 -5.63 3.79
C THR A 65 -15.02 -5.74 3.14
N SER A 66 -16.10 -5.66 3.91
CA SER A 66 -17.48 -5.68 3.40
C SER A 66 -18.06 -4.28 3.14
N ASP A 67 -17.37 -3.22 3.60
CA ASP A 67 -17.77 -1.82 3.40
C ASP A 67 -17.28 -1.30 2.04
N PRO A 68 -18.18 -1.05 1.07
CA PRO A 68 -17.80 -0.61 -0.27
C PRO A 68 -17.18 0.80 -0.30
N THR A 69 -17.45 1.63 0.71
CA THR A 69 -16.87 2.97 0.80
C THR A 69 -15.39 2.88 1.15
N ARG A 70 -15.03 1.98 2.07
CA ARG A 70 -13.65 1.72 2.46
C ARG A 70 -12.88 1.06 1.33
N GLU A 71 -13.48 0.09 0.64
CA GLU A 71 -12.91 -0.55 -0.56
C GLU A 71 -12.58 0.51 -1.63
N THR A 72 -13.53 1.39 -1.95
CA THR A 72 -13.34 2.46 -2.93
C THR A 72 -12.19 3.42 -2.55
N ALA A 73 -12.11 3.81 -1.27
CA ALA A 73 -11.04 4.68 -0.79
C ALA A 73 -9.66 3.99 -0.89
N TYR A 74 -9.56 2.73 -0.52
CA TYR A 74 -8.33 1.94 -0.65
C TYR A 74 -7.90 1.77 -2.11
N LEU A 75 -8.82 1.33 -2.98
CA LEU A 75 -8.53 1.12 -4.39
C LEU A 75 -8.07 2.40 -5.10
N ARG A 76 -8.63 3.56 -4.75
CA ARG A 76 -8.16 4.83 -5.30
C ARG A 76 -6.69 5.08 -4.99
N PHE A 77 -6.22 4.81 -3.77
CA PHE A 77 -4.80 4.96 -3.44
C PHE A 77 -3.94 3.93 -4.17
N SER A 78 -4.33 2.66 -4.15
CA SER A 78 -3.52 1.57 -4.69
C SER A 78 -3.46 1.55 -6.21
N THR A 79 -4.55 1.91 -6.91
CA THR A 79 -4.61 1.81 -8.38
C THR A 79 -4.43 3.15 -9.10
N GLU A 80 -4.64 4.28 -8.43
CA GLU A 80 -4.53 5.61 -9.06
C GLU A 80 -3.37 6.43 -8.48
N ILE A 81 -3.30 6.57 -7.13
CA ILE A 81 -2.38 7.52 -6.51
C ILE A 81 -0.97 6.95 -6.40
N PHE A 82 -0.79 5.78 -5.80
CA PHE A 82 0.54 5.21 -5.57
C PHE A 82 1.33 4.91 -6.86
N PRO A 83 0.73 4.36 -7.93
CA PRO A 83 1.46 4.20 -9.19
C PRO A 83 2.00 5.52 -9.77
N GLN A 84 1.25 6.60 -9.62
CA GLN A 84 1.70 7.93 -10.05
C GLN A 84 2.77 8.51 -9.13
N MET A 85 2.68 8.25 -7.82
CA MET A 85 3.73 8.63 -6.86
C MET A 85 5.06 7.94 -7.18
N ASP A 86 5.04 6.64 -7.49
CA ASP A 86 6.24 5.87 -7.86
C ASP A 86 6.95 6.48 -9.07
N GLU A 87 6.19 6.92 -10.08
CA GLU A 87 6.74 7.65 -11.23
C GLU A 87 7.40 8.96 -10.80
N GLN A 88 6.72 9.75 -9.95
CA GLN A 88 7.28 11.00 -9.45
C GLN A 88 8.51 10.77 -8.56
N GLN A 89 8.50 9.72 -7.75
CA GLN A 89 9.64 9.34 -6.92
C GLN A 89 10.89 9.12 -7.78
N VAL A 90 10.78 8.37 -8.85
CA VAL A 90 11.91 8.16 -9.78
C VAL A 90 12.34 9.47 -10.45
N ARG A 91 11.40 10.31 -10.85
CA ARG A 91 11.68 11.63 -11.44
C ARG A 91 12.45 12.54 -10.48
N LEU A 92 12.01 12.63 -9.23
CA LEU A 92 12.64 13.46 -8.20
C LEU A 92 13.98 12.88 -7.72
N ALA A 93 14.07 11.55 -7.59
CA ALA A 93 15.31 10.85 -7.25
C ALA A 93 16.42 11.13 -8.28
N ARG A 94 16.12 11.05 -9.58
CA ARG A 94 17.06 11.38 -10.65
C ARG A 94 17.57 12.82 -10.52
N ARG A 95 16.70 13.79 -10.26
CA ARG A 95 17.09 15.19 -10.03
C ARG A 95 18.05 15.34 -8.85
N LEU A 96 17.78 14.67 -7.71
CA LEU A 96 18.64 14.71 -6.53
C LEU A 96 20.02 14.08 -6.81
N LEU A 97 20.03 12.95 -7.52
CA LEU A 97 21.28 12.28 -7.91
C LEU A 97 22.11 13.14 -8.86
N ASP A 98 21.49 13.85 -9.81
CA ASP A 98 22.16 14.69 -10.81
C ASP A 98 22.91 15.87 -10.20
N VAL A 99 22.42 16.45 -9.09
CA VAL A 99 23.14 17.53 -8.39
C VAL A 99 24.31 17.02 -7.55
N GLY A 100 24.46 15.69 -7.40
CA GLY A 100 25.57 15.06 -6.70
C GLY A 100 25.57 15.34 -5.20
N TYR A 101 24.41 15.56 -4.58
CA TYR A 101 24.26 15.63 -3.12
C TYR A 101 24.44 14.23 -2.54
N SER A 102 25.43 14.03 -1.68
CA SER A 102 25.77 12.71 -1.15
C SER A 102 26.37 12.78 0.26
N PRO A 103 25.58 13.17 1.26
CA PRO A 103 26.03 13.14 2.65
C PRO A 103 26.13 11.69 3.15
N PRO A 104 27.06 11.40 4.08
CA PRO A 104 27.32 10.03 4.56
C PRO A 104 26.13 9.34 5.21
N ASP A 105 25.28 10.09 5.88
CA ASP A 105 24.09 9.61 6.58
C ASP A 105 22.93 9.22 5.63
N LEU A 106 22.97 9.64 4.36
CA LEU A 106 22.00 9.28 3.32
C LEU A 106 22.54 8.26 2.30
N GLU A 107 23.67 7.61 2.55
CA GLU A 107 24.26 6.65 1.61
C GLU A 107 23.30 5.53 1.22
N VAL A 108 22.55 4.97 2.17
CA VAL A 108 21.57 3.90 1.91
C VAL A 108 20.43 4.40 1.04
N LEU A 109 19.84 5.52 1.39
CA LEU A 109 18.75 6.13 0.62
C LEU A 109 19.17 6.43 -0.83
N LEU A 110 20.33 7.04 -1.01
CA LEU A 110 20.83 7.38 -2.35
C LEU A 110 21.18 6.13 -3.17
N ARG A 111 21.58 5.03 -2.53
CA ARG A 111 21.78 3.75 -3.21
C ARG A 111 20.45 3.16 -3.67
N GLU A 112 19.41 3.22 -2.85
CA GLU A 112 18.06 2.79 -3.23
C GLU A 112 17.55 3.62 -4.39
N PHE A 113 17.64 4.95 -4.33
CA PHE A 113 17.24 5.82 -5.44
C PHE A 113 17.97 5.51 -6.77
N ARG A 114 19.27 5.14 -6.72
CA ARG A 114 19.98 4.71 -7.94
C ARG A 114 19.42 3.40 -8.48
N SER A 115 19.18 2.43 -7.59
CA SER A 115 18.61 1.15 -7.96
C SER A 115 17.24 1.34 -8.60
N ASP A 116 16.36 2.11 -7.97
CA ASP A 116 15.00 2.35 -8.45
C ASP A 116 15.02 3.08 -9.81
N ALA A 117 15.89 4.09 -9.97
CA ALA A 117 16.06 4.80 -11.24
C ALA A 117 16.58 3.91 -12.38
N GLU A 118 17.36 2.85 -12.06
CA GLU A 118 17.88 1.89 -13.04
C GLU A 118 16.85 0.83 -13.44
N ILE A 119 16.02 0.36 -12.50
CA ILE A 119 15.06 -0.73 -12.74
C ILE A 119 13.66 -0.25 -13.15
N PHE A 120 13.32 1.01 -12.90
CA PHE A 120 12.00 1.55 -13.23
C PHE A 120 11.70 1.43 -14.73
N ARG A 121 10.50 0.92 -15.03
CA ARG A 121 9.94 0.80 -16.38
C ARG A 121 8.50 1.30 -16.38
N GLU A 122 8.20 2.27 -17.23
CA GLU A 122 6.83 2.83 -17.39
C GLU A 122 5.81 1.73 -17.73
N GLU A 123 6.22 0.72 -18.48
CA GLU A 123 5.39 -0.41 -18.88
C GLU A 123 4.96 -1.28 -17.68
N SER A 124 5.68 -1.21 -16.55
CA SER A 124 5.34 -1.97 -15.32
C SER A 124 4.25 -1.29 -14.48
N VAL A 125 4.02 0.00 -14.64
CA VAL A 125 3.04 0.76 -13.83
C VAL A 125 1.63 0.16 -13.92
N PRO A 126 1.06 -0.11 -15.12
CA PRO A 126 -0.27 -0.73 -15.20
C PRO A 126 -0.32 -2.15 -14.61
N LEU A 127 0.79 -2.91 -14.68
CA LEU A 127 0.87 -4.26 -14.10
C LEU A 127 0.83 -4.22 -12.57
N PHE A 128 1.47 -3.24 -11.95
CA PHE A 128 1.37 -3.04 -10.50
C PHE A 128 -0.06 -2.67 -10.07
N ALA A 129 -0.74 -1.81 -10.82
CA ALA A 129 -2.13 -1.47 -10.53
C ALA A 129 -3.06 -2.70 -10.63
N GLU A 130 -2.89 -3.55 -11.65
CA GLU A 130 -3.62 -4.81 -11.79
C GLU A 130 -3.33 -5.77 -10.64
N LEU A 131 -2.07 -5.90 -10.22
CA LEU A 131 -1.68 -6.73 -9.08
C LEU A 131 -2.34 -6.25 -7.78
N GLU A 132 -2.44 -4.95 -7.58
CA GLU A 132 -3.10 -4.38 -6.39
C GLU A 132 -4.61 -4.67 -6.39
N GLU A 133 -5.30 -4.60 -7.55
CA GLU A 133 -6.70 -5.01 -7.66
C GLU A 133 -6.90 -6.49 -7.32
N LEU A 134 -6.05 -7.37 -7.83
CA LEU A 134 -6.06 -8.79 -7.51
C LEU A 134 -5.80 -9.04 -6.02
N SER A 135 -4.85 -8.31 -5.44
CA SER A 135 -4.53 -8.38 -4.01
C SER A 135 -5.69 -7.93 -3.13
N ALA A 136 -6.39 -6.85 -3.51
CA ALA A 136 -7.59 -6.39 -2.82
C ALA A 136 -8.72 -7.42 -2.87
N ASN A 137 -8.93 -8.06 -4.02
CA ASN A 137 -9.91 -9.14 -4.16
C ASN A 137 -9.54 -10.36 -3.30
N TYR A 138 -8.25 -10.75 -3.29
CA TYR A 138 -7.75 -11.81 -2.42
C TYR A 138 -8.04 -11.51 -0.94
N GLN A 139 -7.76 -10.29 -0.48
CA GLN A 139 -8.04 -9.86 0.90
C GLN A 139 -9.53 -9.93 1.22
N LYS A 140 -10.40 -9.54 0.29
CA LYS A 140 -11.86 -9.62 0.44
C LYS A 140 -12.35 -11.06 0.57
N VAL A 141 -11.84 -11.97 -0.27
CA VAL A 141 -12.16 -13.40 -0.19
C VAL A 141 -11.72 -13.98 1.15
N VAL A 142 -10.45 -13.74 1.55
CA VAL A 142 -9.90 -14.25 2.82
C VAL A 142 -10.61 -13.67 4.03
N GLY A 143 -10.88 -12.37 4.04
CA GLY A 143 -11.60 -11.68 5.12
C GLY A 143 -13.04 -12.16 5.28
N GLY A 144 -13.69 -12.60 4.18
CA GLY A 144 -15.04 -13.15 4.18
C GLY A 144 -15.14 -14.64 4.57
N LEU A 145 -14.01 -15.34 4.73
CA LEU A 145 -14.03 -16.77 5.08
C LEU A 145 -14.64 -17.00 6.46
N SER A 146 -15.56 -17.94 6.51
CA SER A 146 -16.26 -18.32 7.74
C SER A 146 -16.67 -19.78 7.70
N VAL A 147 -16.88 -20.37 8.86
CA VAL A 147 -17.31 -21.77 9.02
C VAL A 147 -18.48 -21.86 9.98
N GLU A 148 -19.32 -22.89 9.81
CA GLU A 148 -20.31 -23.28 10.80
C GLU A 148 -19.63 -24.07 11.92
N TRP A 149 -19.77 -23.58 13.17
CA TRP A 149 -19.22 -24.23 14.36
C TRP A 149 -20.27 -24.27 15.45
N GLU A 150 -20.77 -25.47 15.73
CA GLU A 150 -21.77 -25.72 16.81
C GLU A 150 -23.04 -24.83 16.69
N GLY A 151 -23.47 -24.62 15.44
CA GLY A 151 -24.67 -23.81 15.15
C GLY A 151 -24.41 -22.31 15.06
N GLU A 152 -23.17 -21.87 15.19
CA GLU A 152 -22.77 -20.47 15.03
C GLU A 152 -21.82 -20.28 13.83
N ARG A 153 -21.96 -19.19 13.13
CA ARG A 153 -21.03 -18.78 12.09
C ARG A 153 -19.81 -18.12 12.73
N LYS A 154 -18.62 -18.67 12.51
CA LYS A 154 -17.34 -18.15 13.01
C LYS A 154 -16.42 -17.79 11.86
N THR A 155 -15.72 -16.66 12.00
CA THR A 155 -14.62 -16.29 11.10
C THR A 155 -13.38 -17.13 11.37
N ILE A 156 -12.43 -17.17 10.42
CA ILE A 156 -11.18 -17.93 10.61
C ILE A 156 -10.41 -17.48 11.87
N PRO A 157 -10.25 -16.18 12.17
CA PRO A 157 -9.64 -15.76 13.44
C PRO A 157 -10.35 -16.29 14.70
N GLN A 158 -11.67 -16.42 14.67
CA GLN A 158 -12.45 -16.94 15.81
C GLN A 158 -12.25 -18.44 16.04
N LEU A 159 -11.68 -19.18 15.09
CA LEU A 159 -11.26 -20.57 15.30
C LEU A 159 -9.91 -20.70 16.03
N GLN A 160 -9.09 -19.68 16.07
CA GLN A 160 -7.74 -19.73 16.64
C GLN A 160 -7.71 -20.20 18.12
N PRO A 161 -8.61 -19.73 19.03
CA PRO A 161 -8.67 -20.24 20.40
C PRO A 161 -9.00 -21.75 20.44
N LEU A 162 -9.85 -22.23 19.52
CA LEU A 162 -10.26 -23.63 19.45
C LEU A 162 -9.09 -24.54 19.02
N MET A 163 -8.21 -24.04 18.16
CA MET A 163 -6.98 -24.72 17.75
C MET A 163 -5.96 -24.84 18.91
N LYS A 164 -6.14 -24.10 19.99
CA LYS A 164 -5.34 -24.15 21.23
C LYS A 164 -6.01 -24.94 22.35
N SER A 165 -7.17 -25.54 22.10
CA SER A 165 -7.89 -26.38 23.11
C SER A 165 -7.01 -27.50 23.62
N GLN A 166 -7.17 -27.91 24.89
CA GLN A 166 -6.52 -29.10 25.43
C GLN A 166 -7.04 -30.39 24.77
N ASP A 167 -8.31 -30.41 24.35
CA ASP A 167 -8.91 -31.52 23.62
C ASP A 167 -8.40 -31.56 22.17
N ARG A 168 -7.72 -32.67 21.83
CA ARG A 168 -7.19 -32.91 20.47
C ARG A 168 -8.30 -32.96 19.42
N ALA A 169 -9.44 -33.56 19.73
CA ALA A 169 -10.53 -33.69 18.76
C ALA A 169 -11.12 -32.32 18.40
N VAL A 170 -11.20 -31.40 19.37
CA VAL A 170 -11.61 -30.01 19.11
C VAL A 170 -10.58 -29.32 18.21
N ARG A 171 -9.27 -29.44 18.50
CA ARG A 171 -8.22 -28.83 17.68
C ARG A 171 -8.26 -29.33 16.23
N GLU A 172 -8.37 -30.66 16.03
CA GLU A 172 -8.43 -31.27 14.70
C GLU A 172 -9.66 -30.82 13.95
N ARG A 173 -10.83 -30.80 14.57
CA ARG A 173 -12.08 -30.34 13.96
C ARG A 173 -11.99 -28.86 13.55
N ALA A 174 -11.46 -27.99 14.42
CA ALA A 174 -11.30 -26.57 14.12
C ALA A 174 -10.33 -26.34 12.97
N PHE A 175 -9.20 -27.04 12.95
CA PHE A 175 -8.21 -26.98 11.86
C PHE A 175 -8.82 -27.42 10.52
N ARG A 176 -9.51 -28.58 10.50
CA ARG A 176 -10.13 -29.09 9.28
C ARG A 176 -11.22 -28.16 8.76
N ALA A 177 -12.06 -27.60 9.65
CA ALA A 177 -13.08 -26.64 9.26
C ALA A 177 -12.47 -25.40 8.61
N GLY A 178 -11.45 -24.81 9.23
CA GLY A 178 -10.73 -23.67 8.67
C GLY A 178 -10.06 -23.98 7.34
N ALA A 179 -9.33 -25.10 7.25
CA ALA A 179 -8.68 -25.52 6.01
C ALA A 179 -9.68 -25.76 4.87
N SER A 180 -10.83 -26.39 5.16
CA SER A 180 -11.87 -26.62 4.16
C SER A 180 -12.43 -25.31 3.59
N ALA A 181 -12.61 -24.27 4.41
CA ALA A 181 -13.09 -22.98 3.94
C ALA A 181 -12.15 -22.34 2.90
N TYR A 182 -10.84 -22.48 3.05
CA TYR A 182 -9.86 -22.06 2.03
C TYR A 182 -9.93 -22.94 0.77
N VAL A 183 -10.03 -24.25 0.94
CA VAL A 183 -10.09 -25.21 -0.19
C VAL A 183 -11.34 -24.99 -1.05
N GLU A 184 -12.48 -24.67 -0.43
CA GLU A 184 -13.72 -24.36 -1.14
C GLU A 184 -13.62 -23.12 -2.02
N ARG A 185 -12.73 -22.19 -1.68
CA ARG A 185 -12.51 -20.94 -2.43
C ARG A 185 -11.17 -20.94 -3.19
N ARG A 186 -10.53 -22.09 -3.35
CA ARG A 186 -9.18 -22.19 -3.95
C ARG A 186 -9.06 -21.57 -5.33
N ASP A 187 -10.10 -21.70 -6.16
CA ASP A 187 -10.06 -21.20 -7.54
C ASP A 187 -10.10 -19.66 -7.55
N GLU A 188 -10.87 -19.04 -6.64
CA GLU A 188 -10.87 -17.57 -6.47
C GLU A 188 -9.55 -17.05 -5.86
N LEU A 189 -8.99 -17.79 -4.90
CA LEU A 189 -7.71 -17.46 -4.28
C LEU A 189 -6.55 -17.63 -5.26
N GLY A 190 -6.68 -18.53 -6.25
CA GLY A 190 -5.68 -18.80 -7.27
C GLY A 190 -5.52 -17.68 -8.29
N THR A 191 -6.54 -16.84 -8.51
CA THR A 191 -6.52 -15.78 -9.54
C THR A 191 -5.42 -14.73 -9.36
N VAL A 192 -4.84 -14.62 -8.17
CA VAL A 192 -3.69 -13.71 -7.92
C VAL A 192 -2.39 -14.27 -8.54
N PHE A 193 -2.35 -15.58 -8.85
CA PHE A 193 -1.14 -16.26 -9.32
C PHE A 193 -1.19 -16.63 -10.81
N ASP A 194 -2.31 -16.41 -11.46
CA ASP A 194 -2.54 -16.66 -12.89
C ASP A 194 -2.23 -15.42 -13.74
#